data_959c3ed96d6ee929109b398d712bdf7d
#
_entry.id   959c3ed96d6ee929109b398d712bdf7d
#
_cell.length_a   1.000
_cell.length_b   1.000
_cell.length_c   1.000
_cell.angle_alpha   90.00
_cell.angle_beta   90.00
_cell.angle_gamma   90.00
#
_symmetry.space_group_name_H-M   'P 1'
#
loop_
_entity.id
_entity.type
_entity.pdbx_description
1 polymer ?
#
loop_
_entity_poly.entity_id
_entity_poly.type
_entity_poly.pdbx_seq_one_letter_code
_entity_poly.pdbx_strand_id
1 'polypeptide(L)'
;DLHTPIRRQRQMCIRDRVNMEYLQIFFSETYKIVFLLIPVLVSVAMIVWLDRRIWAFVQKRKGPNVVGPFGLFQSLADAMKYIFKEIIIPASSNKIIFILAPVVTMTLALVAWAVIPFSESYVLADINVGILYLFAISPLGVFGIIMGGWASFSKYPFLGSIRSAGQMVS
;
A
#
# COMPACT_ATOMS: atom_id res chain seq x y z
N ASP A 1 -35.89 3.76 -45.27
CA ASP A 1 -35.13 3.45 -44.03
C ASP A 1 -34.32 4.62 -43.49
N LEU A 2 -35.03 5.73 -43.25
CA LEU A 2 -34.43 6.95 -42.65
C LEU A 2 -34.22 6.85 -41.13
N HIS A 3 -34.69 5.79 -40.50
CA HIS A 3 -34.65 5.61 -39.05
C HIS A 3 -33.35 5.01 -38.48
N THR A 4 -32.53 4.41 -39.31
CA THR A 4 -31.30 3.73 -38.89
C THR A 4 -30.14 4.65 -38.49
N PRO A 5 -29.86 5.78 -39.17
CA PRO A 5 -28.76 6.68 -38.81
C PRO A 5 -29.04 7.47 -37.52
N ILE A 6 -30.29 7.89 -37.29
CA ILE A 6 -30.68 8.61 -36.07
C ILE A 6 -30.58 7.73 -34.83
N ARG A 7 -30.92 6.46 -34.97
CA ARG A 7 -30.81 5.47 -33.87
C ARG A 7 -29.35 5.20 -33.52
N ARG A 8 -28.45 5.11 -34.51
CA ARG A 8 -27.00 4.99 -34.31
C ARG A 8 -26.40 6.22 -33.64
N GLN A 9 -26.77 7.43 -34.08
CA GLN A 9 -26.29 8.66 -33.46
C GLN A 9 -26.73 8.76 -31.99
N ARG A 10 -27.98 8.43 -31.70
CA ARG A 10 -28.49 8.43 -30.30
C ARG A 10 -27.77 7.41 -29.42
N GLN A 11 -27.48 6.22 -29.91
CA GLN A 11 -26.70 5.21 -29.21
C GLN A 11 -25.22 5.62 -29.03
N MET A 12 -24.64 6.30 -29.99
CA MET A 12 -23.28 6.83 -29.89
C MET A 12 -23.19 7.95 -28.84
N CYS A 13 -24.10 8.91 -28.84
CA CYS A 13 -24.17 9.95 -27.81
C CYS A 13 -24.42 9.42 -26.40
N ILE A 14 -25.24 8.38 -26.24
CA ILE A 14 -25.46 7.74 -24.94
C ILE A 14 -24.18 7.03 -24.47
N ARG A 15 -23.50 6.31 -25.36
CA ARG A 15 -22.25 5.61 -25.05
C ARG A 15 -21.14 6.58 -24.67
N ASP A 16 -21.03 7.69 -25.37
CA ASP A 16 -19.99 8.70 -25.10
C ASP A 16 -20.29 9.42 -23.77
N ARG A 17 -21.55 9.71 -23.47
CA ARG A 17 -21.94 10.28 -22.17
C ARG A 17 -21.65 9.33 -21.01
N VAL A 18 -21.97 8.04 -21.16
CA VAL A 18 -21.69 7.01 -20.16
C VAL A 18 -20.18 6.88 -19.95
N ASN A 19 -19.39 6.87 -21.03
CA ASN A 19 -17.92 6.80 -20.92
C ASN A 19 -17.33 8.03 -20.22
N MET A 20 -17.86 9.23 -20.49
CA MET A 20 -17.43 10.46 -19.83
C MET A 20 -17.79 10.46 -18.34
N GLU A 21 -18.94 9.96 -17.97
CA GLU A 21 -19.38 9.83 -16.58
C GLU A 21 -18.49 8.84 -15.80
N TYR A 22 -18.17 7.68 -16.37
CA TYR A 22 -17.23 6.74 -15.78
C TYR A 22 -15.81 7.32 -15.62
N LEU A 23 -15.35 8.08 -16.61
CA LEU A 23 -14.06 8.76 -16.51
C LEU A 23 -14.05 9.80 -15.38
N GLN A 24 -15.08 10.59 -15.25
CA GLN A 24 -15.20 11.59 -14.17
C GLN A 24 -15.22 10.92 -12.79
N ILE A 25 -15.98 9.84 -12.62
CA ILE A 25 -16.01 9.05 -11.39
C ILE A 25 -14.63 8.49 -11.11
N PHE A 26 -13.97 7.89 -12.10
CA PHE A 26 -12.64 7.32 -11.95
C PHE A 26 -11.60 8.37 -11.51
N PHE A 27 -11.56 9.53 -12.14
CA PHE A 27 -10.65 10.60 -11.77
C PHE A 27 -10.95 11.17 -10.38
N SER A 28 -12.22 11.32 -10.03
CA SER A 28 -12.67 11.78 -8.72
C SER A 28 -12.25 10.83 -7.61
N GLU A 29 -12.47 9.52 -7.77
CA GLU A 29 -12.06 8.53 -6.78
C GLU A 29 -10.53 8.38 -6.70
N THR A 30 -9.84 8.43 -7.84
CA THR A 30 -8.36 8.39 -7.86
C THR A 30 -7.77 9.60 -7.13
N TYR A 31 -8.33 10.80 -7.32
CA TYR A 31 -7.89 12.00 -6.61
C TYR A 31 -8.06 11.85 -5.09
N LYS A 32 -9.18 11.33 -4.62
CA LYS A 32 -9.42 11.08 -3.18
C LYS A 32 -8.39 10.11 -2.60
N ILE A 33 -8.11 9.01 -3.33
CA ILE A 33 -7.12 8.02 -2.91
C ILE A 33 -5.71 8.65 -2.81
N VAL A 34 -5.28 9.41 -3.80
CA VAL A 34 -3.98 10.06 -3.81
C VAL A 34 -3.88 11.10 -2.69
N PHE A 35 -4.92 11.89 -2.48
CA PHE A 35 -4.98 12.89 -1.42
C PHE A 35 -4.89 12.27 -0.02
N LEU A 36 -5.43 11.06 0.17
CA LEU A 36 -5.30 10.28 1.39
C LEU A 36 -3.90 9.66 1.53
N LEU A 37 -3.35 9.11 0.46
CA LEU A 37 -2.07 8.41 0.47
C LEU A 37 -0.88 9.32 0.81
N ILE A 38 -0.86 10.55 0.29
CA ILE A 38 0.26 11.49 0.49
C ILE A 38 0.50 11.77 1.99
N PRO A 39 -0.49 12.22 2.79
CA PRO A 39 -0.29 12.46 4.22
C PRO A 39 0.12 11.21 4.99
N VAL A 40 -0.42 10.04 4.62
CA VAL A 40 -0.06 8.75 5.24
C VAL A 40 1.41 8.44 4.99
N LEU A 41 1.89 8.55 3.74
CA LEU A 41 3.29 8.31 3.41
C LEU A 41 4.23 9.30 4.09
N VAL A 42 3.85 10.57 4.18
CA VAL A 42 4.61 11.60 4.91
C VAL A 42 4.67 11.25 6.40
N SER A 43 3.56 10.85 7.00
CA SER A 43 3.51 10.43 8.41
C SER A 43 4.42 9.23 8.68
N VAL A 44 4.39 8.22 7.82
CA VAL A 44 5.29 7.06 7.92
C VAL A 44 6.75 7.48 7.80
N ALA A 45 7.10 8.35 6.85
CA ALA A 45 8.47 8.85 6.70
C ALA A 45 8.95 9.61 7.95
N MET A 46 8.07 10.40 8.59
CA MET A 46 8.36 11.11 9.84
C MET A 46 8.53 10.15 11.02
N ILE A 47 7.68 9.13 11.14
CA ILE A 47 7.80 8.10 12.18
C ILE A 47 9.12 7.35 12.06
N VAL A 48 9.50 6.92 10.86
CA VAL A 48 10.78 6.23 10.63
C VAL A 48 11.97 7.12 10.98
N TRP A 49 11.92 8.42 10.66
CA TRP A 49 12.96 9.37 11.04
C TRP A 49 13.04 9.55 12.56
N LEU A 50 11.89 9.69 13.26
CA LEU A 50 11.82 9.79 14.72
C LEU A 50 12.37 8.54 15.40
N ASP A 51 11.96 7.37 14.95
CA ASP A 51 12.40 6.07 15.48
C ASP A 51 13.93 5.95 15.45
N ARG A 52 14.54 6.21 14.30
CA ARG A 52 16.01 6.22 14.17
C ARG A 52 16.71 7.23 15.09
N ARG A 53 16.08 8.36 15.34
CA ARG A 53 16.64 9.41 16.21
C ARG A 53 16.53 9.05 17.68
N ILE A 54 15.40 8.47 18.10
CA ILE A 54 15.18 7.97 19.45
C ILE A 54 16.17 6.84 19.76
N TRP A 55 16.31 5.87 18.88
CA TRP A 55 17.29 4.80 19.03
C TRP A 55 18.73 5.30 19.11
N ALA A 56 19.10 6.28 18.30
CA ALA A 56 20.41 6.89 18.36
C ALA A 56 20.66 7.59 19.72
N PHE A 57 19.67 8.28 20.24
CA PHE A 57 19.75 8.93 21.54
C PHE A 57 19.93 7.90 22.68
N VAL A 58 19.14 6.83 22.68
CA VAL A 58 19.26 5.73 23.67
C VAL A 58 20.63 5.06 23.60
N GLN A 59 21.16 4.88 22.39
CA GLN A 59 22.48 4.28 22.15
C GLN A 59 23.66 5.28 22.32
N LYS A 60 23.41 6.52 22.75
CA LYS A 60 24.41 7.60 22.92
C LYS A 60 25.22 7.88 21.65
N ARG A 61 24.61 7.75 20.47
CA ARG A 61 25.22 8.07 19.16
C ARG A 61 24.42 9.14 18.43
N LYS A 62 25.06 9.77 17.44
CA LYS A 62 24.37 10.76 16.58
C LYS A 62 23.45 10.02 15.61
N GLY A 63 22.17 10.46 15.55
CA GLY A 63 21.21 9.99 14.54
C GLY A 63 21.51 10.56 13.15
N PRO A 64 20.65 10.28 12.16
CA PRO A 64 20.81 10.80 10.80
C PRO A 64 20.80 12.34 10.84
N ASN A 65 21.86 12.96 10.31
CA ASN A 65 21.98 14.43 10.25
C ASN A 65 22.61 14.96 8.95
N VAL A 66 22.94 14.09 7.99
CA VAL A 66 23.70 14.44 6.78
C VAL A 66 22.78 14.89 5.65
N VAL A 67 21.61 14.24 5.48
CA VAL A 67 20.70 14.53 4.37
C VAL A 67 19.64 15.53 4.81
N GLY A 68 19.83 16.81 4.43
CA GLY A 68 18.96 17.91 4.79
C GLY A 68 19.08 18.38 6.24
N PRO A 69 18.31 19.41 6.64
CA PRO A 69 18.35 19.93 8.00
C PRO A 69 17.88 18.83 8.97
N PHE A 70 18.73 18.54 9.94
CA PHE A 70 18.49 17.50 10.94
C PHE A 70 18.25 16.07 10.39
N GLY A 71 18.60 15.78 9.12
CA GLY A 71 18.41 14.47 8.51
C GLY A 71 16.95 14.14 8.14
N LEU A 72 16.08 15.14 7.99
CA LEU A 72 14.65 14.95 7.67
C LEU A 72 14.44 14.23 6.33
N PHE A 73 15.29 14.52 5.33
CA PHE A 73 15.19 13.89 4.01
C PHE A 73 15.83 12.49 3.93
N GLN A 74 16.32 11.96 5.04
CA GLN A 74 16.92 10.61 5.05
C GLN A 74 15.92 9.54 4.67
N SER A 75 14.68 9.63 5.15
CA SER A 75 13.61 8.67 4.80
C SER A 75 13.29 8.70 3.32
N LEU A 76 13.32 9.88 2.68
CA LEU A 76 13.11 10.03 1.24
C LEU A 76 14.28 9.45 0.43
N ALA A 77 15.52 9.71 0.86
CA ALA A 77 16.70 9.15 0.24
C ALA A 77 16.72 7.61 0.31
N ASP A 78 16.31 7.05 1.44
CA ASP A 78 16.19 5.61 1.61
C ASP A 78 15.07 5.02 0.70
N ALA A 79 13.95 5.70 0.53
CA ALA A 79 12.90 5.27 -0.39
C ALA A 79 13.40 5.26 -1.85
N MET A 80 14.09 6.33 -2.28
CA MET A 80 14.69 6.40 -3.62
C MET A 80 15.72 5.29 -3.85
N LYS A 81 16.54 4.99 -2.87
CA LYS A 81 17.51 3.90 -2.93
C LYS A 81 16.83 2.55 -3.18
N TYR A 82 15.69 2.27 -2.53
CA TYR A 82 14.97 1.00 -2.73
C TYR A 82 14.32 0.90 -4.10
N ILE A 83 13.87 2.00 -4.69
CA ILE A 83 13.28 2.03 -6.03
C ILE A 83 14.32 1.66 -7.11
N PHE A 84 15.56 2.17 -6.97
CA PHE A 84 16.62 1.94 -7.95
C PHE A 84 17.47 0.70 -7.67
N LYS A 85 17.24 0.00 -6.57
CA LYS A 85 17.99 -1.21 -6.22
C LYS A 85 17.50 -2.42 -7.01
N GLU A 86 18.44 -3.24 -7.48
CA GLU A 86 18.13 -4.51 -8.14
C GLU A 86 17.43 -5.49 -7.20
N ILE A 87 16.43 -6.18 -7.72
CA ILE A 87 15.70 -7.22 -7.00
C ILE A 87 16.49 -8.51 -7.09
N ILE A 88 17.02 -8.97 -5.97
CA ILE A 88 17.74 -10.25 -5.87
C ILE A 88 16.74 -11.35 -5.53
N ILE A 89 16.56 -12.28 -6.47
CA ILE A 89 15.69 -13.45 -6.28
C ILE A 89 16.58 -14.68 -6.07
N PRO A 90 16.43 -15.45 -4.97
CA PRO A 90 17.18 -16.67 -4.75
C PRO A 90 16.96 -17.67 -5.88
N ALA A 91 18.03 -18.36 -6.31
CA ALA A 91 17.98 -19.26 -7.47
C ALA A 91 17.01 -20.42 -7.30
N SER A 92 16.84 -20.92 -6.06
CA SER A 92 15.94 -22.02 -5.71
C SER A 92 14.50 -21.58 -5.41
N SER A 93 14.19 -20.26 -5.41
CA SER A 93 12.88 -19.74 -5.02
C SER A 93 11.84 -19.84 -6.14
N ASN A 94 10.57 -19.94 -5.74
CA ASN A 94 9.47 -19.73 -6.67
C ASN A 94 9.30 -18.23 -6.93
N LYS A 95 9.76 -17.75 -8.09
CA LYS A 95 9.85 -16.33 -8.44
C LYS A 95 8.50 -15.61 -8.38
N ILE A 96 7.42 -16.26 -8.83
CA ILE A 96 6.08 -15.65 -8.88
C ILE A 96 5.57 -15.40 -7.48
N ILE A 97 5.59 -16.41 -6.61
CA ILE A 97 5.07 -16.29 -5.24
C ILE A 97 5.95 -15.37 -4.41
N PHE A 98 7.27 -15.38 -4.63
CA PHE A 98 8.22 -14.53 -3.93
C PHE A 98 7.98 -13.04 -4.21
N ILE A 99 7.65 -12.67 -5.46
CA ILE A 99 7.32 -11.28 -5.82
C ILE A 99 5.88 -10.93 -5.38
N LEU A 100 4.96 -11.89 -5.44
CA LEU A 100 3.55 -11.66 -5.08
C LEU A 100 3.39 -11.41 -3.57
N ALA A 101 4.18 -12.06 -2.72
CA ALA A 101 4.06 -11.98 -1.27
C ALA A 101 4.12 -10.53 -0.72
N PRO A 102 5.14 -9.72 -1.01
CA PRO A 102 5.18 -8.33 -0.54
C PRO A 102 4.09 -7.45 -1.18
N VAL A 103 3.69 -7.74 -2.43
CA VAL A 103 2.60 -7.01 -3.10
C VAL A 103 1.28 -7.25 -2.37
N VAL A 104 0.97 -8.50 -2.00
CA VAL A 104 -0.24 -8.83 -1.23
C VAL A 104 -0.23 -8.14 0.13
N THR A 105 0.88 -8.19 0.86
CA THR A 105 0.97 -7.52 2.17
C THR A 105 0.77 -6.01 2.04
N MET A 106 1.40 -5.38 1.06
CA MET A 106 1.28 -3.94 0.82
C MET A 106 -0.14 -3.55 0.40
N THR A 107 -0.77 -4.30 -0.50
CA THR A 107 -2.14 -4.00 -0.95
C THR A 107 -3.14 -4.12 0.18
N LEU A 108 -3.04 -5.14 1.03
CA LEU A 108 -3.91 -5.31 2.19
C LEU A 108 -3.72 -4.18 3.22
N ALA A 109 -2.49 -3.75 3.45
CA ALA A 109 -2.20 -2.60 4.31
C ALA A 109 -2.84 -1.31 3.77
N LEU A 110 -2.76 -1.05 2.46
CA LEU A 110 -3.39 0.12 1.84
C LEU A 110 -4.92 0.04 1.88
N VAL A 111 -5.49 -1.14 1.63
CA VAL A 111 -6.95 -1.38 1.67
C VAL A 111 -7.52 -1.15 3.07
N ALA A 112 -6.77 -1.44 4.13
CA ALA A 112 -7.19 -1.15 5.50
C ALA A 112 -7.43 0.35 5.76
N TRP A 113 -6.71 1.24 5.08
CA TRP A 113 -6.88 2.69 5.21
C TRP A 113 -8.19 3.21 4.60
N ALA A 114 -8.85 2.45 3.73
CA ALA A 114 -10.07 2.88 3.03
C ALA A 114 -11.24 3.17 3.98
N VAL A 115 -11.28 2.55 5.15
CA VAL A 115 -12.38 2.65 6.11
C VAL A 115 -12.09 3.68 7.22
N ILE A 116 -10.85 4.15 7.33
CA ILE A 116 -10.46 5.10 8.39
C ILE A 116 -10.96 6.50 8.04
N PRO A 117 -11.84 7.10 8.86
CA PRO A 117 -12.32 8.45 8.63
C PRO A 117 -11.22 9.48 8.95
N PHE A 118 -10.89 10.35 8.00
CA PHE A 118 -9.95 11.46 8.20
C PHE A 118 -10.67 12.76 8.61
N SER A 119 -11.95 12.90 8.25
CA SER A 119 -12.81 14.02 8.61
C SER A 119 -14.25 13.54 8.63
N GLU A 120 -15.15 14.34 9.24
CA GLU A 120 -16.58 14.03 9.33
C GLU A 120 -17.24 13.76 7.96
N SER A 121 -16.74 14.39 6.91
CA SER A 121 -17.26 14.23 5.53
C SER A 121 -16.31 13.48 4.58
N TYR A 122 -15.12 13.06 5.04
CA TYR A 122 -14.11 12.47 4.18
C TYR A 122 -13.77 11.03 4.61
N VAL A 123 -14.55 10.11 4.09
CA VAL A 123 -14.34 8.66 4.19
C VAL A 123 -14.31 8.07 2.80
N LEU A 124 -13.34 7.22 2.50
CA LEU A 124 -13.24 6.59 1.17
C LEU A 124 -14.34 5.54 0.98
N ALA A 125 -14.57 4.72 2.00
CA ALA A 125 -15.61 3.69 2.01
C ALA A 125 -16.39 3.76 3.34
N ASP A 126 -17.62 4.24 3.28
CA ASP A 126 -18.52 4.26 4.43
C ASP A 126 -19.20 2.89 4.56
N ILE A 127 -18.70 2.10 5.50
CA ILE A 127 -19.20 0.74 5.77
C ILE A 127 -19.69 0.70 7.22
N ASN A 128 -20.96 0.32 7.44
CA ASN A 128 -21.56 0.23 8.77
C ASN A 128 -20.81 -0.70 9.75
N VAL A 129 -20.04 -1.66 9.21
CA VAL A 129 -19.24 -2.64 9.99
C VAL A 129 -17.73 -2.39 9.82
N GLY A 130 -17.28 -1.14 9.74
CA GLY A 130 -15.90 -0.76 9.46
C GLY A 130 -14.86 -1.40 10.39
N ILE A 131 -15.14 -1.52 11.68
CA ILE A 131 -14.26 -2.16 12.65
C ILE A 131 -14.09 -3.66 12.34
N LEU A 132 -15.17 -4.35 12.01
CA LEU A 132 -15.12 -5.77 11.63
C LEU A 132 -14.30 -5.98 10.35
N TYR A 133 -14.43 -5.06 9.39
CA TYR A 133 -13.63 -5.04 8.18
C TYR A 133 -12.13 -4.90 8.47
N LEU A 134 -11.72 -4.01 9.39
CA LEU A 134 -10.32 -3.87 9.80
C LEU A 134 -9.79 -5.15 10.46
N PHE A 135 -10.57 -5.76 11.34
CA PHE A 135 -10.20 -7.04 11.95
C PHE A 135 -10.16 -8.20 10.95
N ALA A 136 -10.92 -8.15 9.88
CA ALA A 136 -10.86 -9.16 8.83
C ALA A 136 -9.61 -8.99 7.94
N ILE A 137 -9.23 -7.76 7.59
CA ILE A 137 -8.09 -7.50 6.69
C ILE A 137 -6.75 -7.65 7.40
N SER A 138 -6.66 -7.26 8.68
CA SER A 138 -5.40 -7.31 9.44
C SER A 138 -4.77 -8.71 9.44
N PRO A 139 -5.47 -9.82 9.74
CA PRO A 139 -4.91 -11.15 9.67
C PRO A 139 -4.56 -11.62 8.26
N LEU A 140 -5.24 -11.11 7.23
CA LEU A 140 -4.92 -11.46 5.84
C LEU A 140 -3.50 -11.02 5.44
N GLY A 141 -2.98 -9.94 6.02
CA GLY A 141 -1.59 -9.50 5.82
C GLY A 141 -0.55 -10.55 6.21
N VAL A 142 -0.88 -11.44 7.16
CA VAL A 142 -0.02 -12.53 7.61
C VAL A 142 0.24 -13.54 6.50
N PHE A 143 -0.73 -13.77 5.61
CA PHE A 143 -0.55 -14.68 4.46
C PHE A 143 0.59 -14.23 3.55
N GLY A 144 0.79 -12.93 3.35
CA GLY A 144 1.91 -12.42 2.57
C GLY A 144 3.26 -12.79 3.19
N ILE A 145 3.39 -12.73 4.52
CA ILE A 145 4.61 -13.11 5.24
C ILE A 145 4.87 -14.61 5.11
N ILE A 146 3.86 -15.45 5.31
CA ILE A 146 3.97 -16.90 5.18
C ILE A 146 4.34 -17.30 3.75
N MET A 147 3.67 -16.71 2.75
CA MET A 147 3.97 -16.96 1.33
C MET A 147 5.41 -16.58 0.97
N GLY A 148 5.92 -15.45 1.47
CA GLY A 148 7.30 -15.02 1.24
C GLY A 148 8.31 -15.98 1.85
N GLY A 149 8.07 -16.43 3.08
CA GLY A 149 8.92 -17.42 3.74
C GLY A 149 8.90 -18.78 3.05
N TRP A 150 7.73 -19.25 2.62
CA TRP A 150 7.59 -20.51 1.89
C TRP A 150 8.22 -20.44 0.50
N ALA A 151 8.04 -19.36 -0.23
CA ALA A 151 8.56 -19.17 -1.57
C ALA A 151 10.09 -19.12 -1.64
N SER A 152 10.76 -18.79 -0.54
CA SER A 152 12.23 -18.71 -0.47
C SER A 152 12.93 -20.08 -0.52
N PHE A 153 12.19 -21.19 -0.37
CA PHE A 153 12.71 -22.58 -0.32
C PHE A 153 13.85 -22.79 0.68
N SER A 154 13.89 -22.00 1.75
CA SER A 154 14.90 -22.08 2.79
C SER A 154 14.26 -22.31 4.15
N LYS A 155 14.86 -23.17 4.98
CA LYS A 155 14.32 -23.56 6.29
C LYS A 155 14.21 -22.37 7.26
N TYR A 156 15.21 -21.50 7.28
CA TYR A 156 15.26 -20.40 8.24
C TYR A 156 14.23 -19.30 7.96
N PRO A 157 14.07 -18.78 6.72
CA PRO A 157 13.00 -17.85 6.39
C PRO A 157 11.61 -18.43 6.63
N PHE A 158 11.40 -19.73 6.37
CA PHE A 158 10.12 -20.38 6.61
C PHE A 158 9.78 -20.44 8.10
N LEU A 159 10.71 -20.86 8.95
CA LEU A 159 10.52 -20.86 10.41
C LEU A 159 10.33 -19.43 10.96
N GLY A 160 11.08 -18.46 10.43
CA GLY A 160 10.93 -17.05 10.77
C GLY A 160 9.56 -16.50 10.40
N SER A 161 9.04 -16.86 9.23
CA SER A 161 7.71 -16.40 8.78
C SER A 161 6.58 -16.99 9.63
N ILE A 162 6.62 -18.27 10.00
CA ILE A 162 5.65 -18.90 10.89
C ILE A 162 5.69 -18.27 12.30
N ARG A 163 6.90 -18.01 12.82
CA ARG A 163 7.04 -17.33 14.11
C ARG A 163 6.45 -15.92 14.08
N SER A 164 6.76 -15.15 13.05
CA SER A 164 6.20 -13.81 12.85
C SER A 164 4.68 -13.84 12.69
N ALA A 165 4.16 -14.81 11.93
CA ALA A 165 2.72 -15.01 11.77
C ALA A 165 2.03 -15.32 13.10
N GLY A 166 2.61 -16.19 13.93
CA GLY A 166 2.08 -16.50 15.26
C GLY A 166 2.03 -15.27 16.18
N GLN A 167 3.03 -14.40 16.12
CA GLN A 167 3.06 -13.13 16.89
C GLN A 167 2.06 -12.09 16.39
N MET A 168 1.74 -12.09 15.09
CA MET A 168 0.78 -11.10 14.53
C MET A 168 -0.67 -11.54 14.69
N VAL A 169 -0.95 -12.83 14.81
CA VAL A 169 -2.31 -13.37 14.99
C VAL A 169 -2.72 -13.37 16.47
N SER A 170 -1.78 -13.55 17.39
CA SER A 170 -2.03 -13.53 18.83
C SER A 170 -2.20 -12.11 19.38
#